data_0ce1b7c9c1b773d1e22d188a5cc7d3bf
#
_entry.id   0ce1b7c9c1b773d1e22d188a5cc7d3bf
#
_cell.length_a   1.000
_cell.length_b   1.000
_cell.length_c   1.000
_cell.angle_alpha   90.00
_cell.angle_beta   90.00
_cell.angle_gamma   90.00
#
_symmetry.space_group_name_H-M   'P 1'
#
loop_
_entity.id
_entity.type
_entity.pdbx_description
1 polymer ?
#
loop_
_entity_poly.entity_id
_entity_poly.type
_entity_poly.pdbx_seq_one_letter_code
_entity_poly.pdbx_strand_id
1 'polypeptide(L)'
;MKKIIGVILIIGGLLFASLAIKALVSAPQSYEKIKAAPTIKDGKLTPENEGKLVVVSGTLKPAEQLQDPITGVKLPGVTAKRTVWTYKQDTGSDDEKVWDWHPENTDYSEKANFGINAEILTSTMLAAPTLLGEFKVESKLLNPLMRNTEFTQYDEQSLNAGWKVLSGGKESRYCVSKEHWLPKKTTGMYSSTGYGSQKISYGIVSPDDPLEYTIIGIQKGDTIVKAEDIDSVTTFKGIMTAEELAEENKKGVRGGSIFGIVAGILLAIIGVGMMAFRRQ
;
A
#
# COMPACT_ATOMS: atom_id res chain seq x y z
N MET A 1 20.48 -18.75 -22.55
CA MET A 1 19.39 -18.28 -21.67
C MET A 1 19.35 -19.00 -20.33
N LYS A 2 19.18 -20.32 -20.19
CA LYS A 2 19.05 -21.05 -18.91
C LYS A 2 20.19 -20.76 -17.91
N LYS A 3 21.45 -20.70 -18.35
CA LYS A 3 22.61 -20.41 -17.48
C LYS A 3 22.55 -18.99 -16.89
N ILE A 4 22.12 -18.00 -17.69
CA ILE A 4 22.00 -16.61 -17.23
C ILE A 4 20.87 -16.51 -16.19
N ILE A 5 19.73 -17.15 -16.44
CA ILE A 5 18.63 -17.21 -15.48
C ILE A 5 19.08 -17.92 -14.19
N GLY A 6 19.83 -19.03 -14.31
CA GLY A 6 20.38 -19.73 -13.15
C GLY A 6 21.28 -18.84 -12.28
N VAL A 7 22.17 -18.05 -12.90
CA VAL A 7 23.03 -17.10 -12.18
C VAL A 7 22.21 -16.01 -11.49
N ILE A 8 21.19 -15.46 -12.16
CA ILE A 8 20.30 -14.45 -11.58
C ILE A 8 19.56 -15.00 -10.36
N LEU A 9 19.04 -16.24 -10.44
CA LEU A 9 18.36 -16.90 -9.32
C LEU A 9 19.28 -17.15 -8.13
N ILE A 10 20.55 -17.54 -8.37
CA ILE A 10 21.52 -17.73 -7.28
C ILE A 10 21.81 -16.40 -6.60
N ILE A 11 22.16 -15.36 -7.36
CA ILE A 11 22.50 -14.05 -6.79
C ILE A 11 21.28 -13.47 -6.05
N GLY A 12 20.10 -13.50 -6.67
CA GLY A 12 18.85 -13.02 -6.07
C GLY A 12 18.48 -13.79 -4.81
N GLY A 13 18.60 -15.11 -4.83
CA GLY A 13 18.35 -15.98 -3.67
C GLY A 13 19.30 -15.71 -2.50
N LEU A 14 20.60 -15.56 -2.78
CA LEU A 14 21.60 -15.24 -1.75
C LEU A 14 21.39 -13.83 -1.17
N LEU A 15 21.09 -12.84 -1.99
CA LEU A 15 20.74 -11.49 -1.53
C LEU A 15 19.50 -11.51 -0.64
N PHE A 16 18.46 -12.22 -1.05
CA PHE A 16 17.22 -12.31 -0.27
C PHE A 16 17.45 -13.00 1.08
N ALA A 17 18.20 -14.11 1.10
CA ALA A 17 18.59 -14.79 2.34
C ALA A 17 19.45 -13.89 3.24
N SER A 18 20.39 -13.12 2.70
CA SER A 18 21.26 -12.24 3.48
C SER A 18 20.48 -11.09 4.13
N LEU A 19 19.52 -10.52 3.43
CA LEU A 19 18.62 -9.49 3.99
C LEU A 19 17.76 -10.05 5.12
N ALA A 20 17.23 -11.27 4.96
CA ALA A 20 16.47 -11.95 5.98
C ALA A 20 17.31 -12.28 7.23
N ILE A 21 18.55 -12.69 7.07
CA ILE A 21 19.50 -12.90 8.19
C ILE A 21 19.81 -11.57 8.89
N LYS A 22 20.08 -10.50 8.13
CA LYS A 22 20.31 -9.17 8.70
C LYS A 22 19.11 -8.73 9.56
N ALA A 23 17.88 -8.88 9.05
CA ALA A 23 16.67 -8.56 9.81
C ALA A 23 16.57 -9.37 11.11
N LEU A 24 16.89 -10.67 11.07
CA LEU A 24 16.87 -11.54 12.24
C LEU A 24 17.90 -11.14 13.30
N VAL A 25 19.06 -10.65 12.89
CA VAL A 25 20.16 -10.24 13.79
C VAL A 25 19.91 -8.86 14.38
N SER A 26 19.32 -7.91 13.62
CA SER A 26 19.02 -6.55 14.10
C SER A 26 17.75 -6.48 14.96
N ALA A 27 16.82 -7.42 14.79
CA ALA A 27 15.55 -7.45 15.48
C ALA A 27 15.63 -7.36 17.03
N PRO A 28 16.54 -8.10 17.71
CA PRO A 28 16.61 -8.02 19.17
C PRO A 28 16.82 -6.61 19.71
N GLN A 29 17.63 -5.79 19.04
CA GLN A 29 17.86 -4.39 19.49
C GLN A 29 16.61 -3.53 19.35
N SER A 30 15.84 -3.72 18.26
CA SER A 30 14.58 -3.02 18.06
C SER A 30 13.53 -3.44 19.11
N TYR A 31 13.49 -4.72 19.50
CA TYR A 31 12.56 -5.21 20.53
C TYR A 31 12.82 -4.58 21.89
N GLU A 32 14.08 -4.53 22.31
CA GLU A 32 14.43 -3.94 23.58
C GLU A 32 14.12 -2.43 23.61
N LYS A 33 14.35 -1.72 22.50
CA LYS A 33 13.99 -0.31 22.38
C LYS A 33 12.47 -0.11 22.50
N ILE A 34 11.67 -0.95 21.79
CA ILE A 34 10.21 -0.88 21.85
C ILE A 34 9.72 -1.20 23.26
N LYS A 35 10.24 -2.27 23.87
CA LYS A 35 9.85 -2.70 25.22
C LYS A 35 10.15 -1.65 26.29
N ALA A 36 11.24 -0.90 26.12
CA ALA A 36 11.63 0.19 27.02
C ALA A 36 10.88 1.51 26.76
N ALA A 37 10.13 1.61 25.64
CA ALA A 37 9.44 2.83 25.27
C ALA A 37 8.24 3.10 26.20
N PRO A 38 8.03 4.35 26.64
CA PRO A 38 6.84 4.73 27.38
C PRO A 38 5.56 4.38 26.62
N THR A 39 4.63 3.71 27.30
CA THR A 39 3.29 3.45 26.75
C THR A 39 2.35 4.59 27.12
N ILE A 40 1.78 5.24 26.12
CA ILE A 40 0.82 6.33 26.25
C ILE A 40 -0.55 5.81 25.84
N LYS A 41 -1.44 5.65 26.80
CA LYS A 41 -2.84 5.24 26.55
C LYS A 41 -3.68 6.47 26.21
N ASP A 42 -4.67 6.25 25.36
CA ASP A 42 -5.63 7.28 24.91
C ASP A 42 -4.98 8.51 24.25
N GLY A 43 -3.73 8.35 23.80
CA GLY A 43 -3.00 9.40 23.08
C GLY A 43 -2.84 10.71 23.85
N LYS A 44 -2.65 10.65 25.17
CA LYS A 44 -2.47 11.87 26.00
C LYS A 44 -1.06 12.43 25.87
N LEU A 45 -0.96 13.71 25.50
CA LEU A 45 0.32 14.38 25.33
C LEU A 45 1.12 14.45 26.64
N THR A 46 2.39 14.05 26.59
CA THR A 46 3.30 14.04 27.74
C THR A 46 4.61 14.71 27.36
N PRO A 47 4.85 15.97 27.79
CA PRO A 47 6.03 16.76 27.39
C PRO A 47 7.37 16.08 27.70
N GLU A 48 7.43 15.26 28.75
CA GLU A 48 8.63 14.54 29.18
C GLU A 48 9.10 13.49 28.15
N ASN A 49 8.27 13.17 27.18
CA ASN A 49 8.58 12.22 26.11
C ASN A 49 9.09 12.89 24.84
N GLU A 50 9.32 14.19 24.84
CA GLU A 50 9.86 14.91 23.68
C GLU A 50 11.15 14.27 23.16
N GLY A 51 11.21 13.99 21.87
CA GLY A 51 12.34 13.33 21.19
C GLY A 51 12.51 11.85 21.50
N LYS A 52 11.67 11.24 22.33
CA LYS A 52 11.77 9.82 22.69
C LYS A 52 10.90 8.94 21.79
N LEU A 53 11.32 7.69 21.66
CA LEU A 53 10.47 6.63 21.15
C LEU A 53 9.33 6.39 22.13
N VAL A 54 8.10 6.38 21.61
CA VAL A 54 6.87 6.15 22.39
C VAL A 54 5.99 5.11 21.70
N VAL A 55 5.20 4.42 22.51
CA VAL A 55 4.12 3.55 22.07
C VAL A 55 2.81 4.23 22.43
N VAL A 56 2.06 4.68 21.45
CA VAL A 56 0.82 5.42 21.64
C VAL A 56 -0.34 4.58 21.14
N SER A 57 -1.33 4.34 21.99
CA SER A 57 -2.55 3.62 21.64
C SER A 57 -3.79 4.46 21.82
N GLY A 58 -4.78 4.25 20.95
CA GLY A 58 -6.05 4.97 20.99
C GLY A 58 -6.83 4.81 19.69
N THR A 59 -7.86 5.64 19.53
CA THR A 59 -8.69 5.68 18.33
C THR A 59 -8.17 6.72 17.35
N LEU A 60 -7.89 6.31 16.12
CA LEU A 60 -7.56 7.21 15.02
C LEU A 60 -8.80 8.00 14.59
N LYS A 61 -8.66 9.31 14.48
CA LYS A 61 -9.74 10.20 14.01
C LYS A 61 -9.20 11.12 12.93
N PRO A 62 -9.91 11.31 11.82
CA PRO A 62 -9.56 12.35 10.86
C PRO A 62 -9.84 13.73 11.50
N ALA A 63 -8.85 14.64 11.44
CA ALA A 63 -9.05 16.03 11.84
C ALA A 63 -9.85 16.81 10.80
N GLU A 64 -9.80 16.36 9.54
CA GLU A 64 -10.52 16.92 8.40
C GLU A 64 -11.07 15.79 7.53
N GLN A 65 -12.10 16.09 6.74
CA GLN A 65 -12.66 15.13 5.78
C GLN A 65 -11.60 14.70 4.77
N LEU A 66 -11.37 13.39 4.66
CA LEU A 66 -10.52 12.85 3.62
C LEU A 66 -11.17 13.12 2.25
N GLN A 67 -10.46 13.84 1.39
CA GLN A 67 -10.91 14.16 0.04
C GLN A 67 -9.77 13.97 -0.94
N ASP A 68 -10.06 13.35 -2.09
CA ASP A 68 -9.11 13.30 -3.19
C ASP A 68 -9.07 14.68 -3.88
N PRO A 69 -7.95 15.41 -3.84
CA PRO A 69 -7.86 16.74 -4.42
C PRO A 69 -8.05 16.76 -5.94
N ILE A 70 -7.85 15.61 -6.61
CA ILE A 70 -7.96 15.52 -8.07
C ILE A 70 -9.39 15.29 -8.51
N THR A 71 -10.08 14.33 -7.88
CA THR A 71 -11.44 13.96 -8.27
C THR A 71 -12.52 14.70 -7.51
N GLY A 72 -12.19 15.22 -6.32
CA GLY A 72 -13.17 15.80 -5.39
C GLY A 72 -13.90 14.76 -4.54
N VAL A 73 -13.66 13.46 -4.75
CA VAL A 73 -14.33 12.38 -3.99
C VAL A 73 -14.04 12.51 -2.51
N LYS A 74 -15.09 12.60 -1.71
CA LYS A 74 -15.01 12.53 -0.24
C LYS A 74 -15.04 11.08 0.21
N LEU A 75 -14.08 10.71 1.04
CA LEU A 75 -13.85 9.34 1.48
C LEU A 75 -14.00 9.23 3.01
N PRO A 76 -14.56 8.17 3.53
CA PRO A 76 -14.62 7.95 4.97
C PRO A 76 -13.26 7.56 5.55
N GLY A 77 -13.10 7.79 6.85
CA GLY A 77 -11.92 7.36 7.61
C GLY A 77 -10.69 8.25 7.42
N VAL A 78 -9.55 7.73 7.82
CA VAL A 78 -8.29 8.48 7.93
C VAL A 78 -7.38 8.30 6.70
N THR A 79 -7.59 7.26 5.91
CA THR A 79 -6.77 6.95 4.74
C THR A 79 -7.53 6.12 3.71
N ALA A 80 -7.15 6.26 2.44
CA ALA A 80 -7.69 5.49 1.34
C ALA A 80 -6.59 5.20 0.30
N LYS A 81 -6.80 4.16 -0.51
CA LYS A 81 -5.98 3.86 -1.68
C LYS A 81 -6.75 4.29 -2.93
N ARG A 82 -6.25 5.26 -3.66
CA ARG A 82 -6.71 5.56 -5.01
C ARG A 82 -6.04 4.58 -5.98
N THR A 83 -6.81 3.83 -6.73
CA THR A 83 -6.33 2.95 -7.80
C THR A 83 -6.77 3.51 -9.14
N VAL A 84 -5.80 3.76 -10.02
CA VAL A 84 -6.04 4.12 -11.41
C VAL A 84 -6.07 2.84 -12.23
N TRP A 85 -7.10 2.67 -13.04
CA TRP A 85 -7.26 1.56 -13.96
C TRP A 85 -7.11 2.06 -15.39
N THR A 86 -6.28 1.40 -16.17
CA THR A 86 -6.11 1.70 -17.59
C THR A 86 -6.64 0.56 -18.44
N TYR A 87 -7.41 0.89 -19.46
CA TYR A 87 -7.92 -0.06 -20.44
C TYR A 87 -6.85 -0.37 -21.46
N LYS A 88 -6.39 -1.61 -21.51
CA LYS A 88 -5.31 -2.05 -22.39
C LYS A 88 -5.51 -3.48 -22.85
N GLN A 89 -4.77 -3.84 -23.90
CA GLN A 89 -4.75 -5.20 -24.42
C GLN A 89 -3.87 -6.08 -23.55
N ASP A 90 -4.38 -7.27 -23.22
CA ASP A 90 -3.64 -8.33 -22.56
C ASP A 90 -3.70 -9.62 -23.40
N THR A 91 -2.84 -10.56 -23.09
CA THR A 91 -2.85 -11.89 -23.71
C THR A 91 -3.56 -12.84 -22.75
N GLY A 92 -4.73 -13.31 -23.13
CA GLY A 92 -5.49 -14.32 -22.39
C GLY A 92 -4.78 -15.68 -22.34
N SER A 93 -5.39 -16.63 -21.63
CA SER A 93 -4.85 -17.98 -21.41
C SER A 93 -4.57 -18.79 -22.69
N ASP A 94 -5.25 -18.46 -23.78
CA ASP A 94 -5.18 -19.18 -25.07
C ASP A 94 -4.51 -18.34 -26.18
N ASP A 95 -3.59 -17.43 -25.79
CA ASP A 95 -2.95 -16.44 -26.68
C ASP A 95 -3.93 -15.48 -27.38
N GLU A 96 -5.21 -15.49 -26.99
CA GLU A 96 -6.18 -14.51 -27.45
C GLU A 96 -5.89 -13.13 -26.90
N LYS A 97 -6.02 -12.12 -27.74
CA LYS A 97 -5.88 -10.72 -27.35
C LYS A 97 -7.19 -10.26 -26.70
N VAL A 98 -7.14 -10.05 -25.39
CA VAL A 98 -8.28 -9.59 -24.59
C VAL A 98 -8.06 -8.13 -24.21
N TRP A 99 -9.13 -7.33 -24.26
CA TRP A 99 -9.12 -5.95 -23.80
C TRP A 99 -9.76 -5.88 -22.42
N ASP A 100 -9.00 -5.40 -21.42
CA ASP A 100 -9.49 -5.32 -20.04
C ASP A 100 -8.87 -4.15 -19.27
N TRP A 101 -9.43 -3.90 -18.08
CA TRP A 101 -8.99 -2.89 -17.15
C TRP A 101 -7.89 -3.45 -16.23
N HIS A 102 -6.73 -2.79 -16.25
CA HIS A 102 -5.59 -3.17 -15.43
C HIS A 102 -5.26 -2.07 -14.43
N PRO A 103 -5.05 -2.43 -13.14
CA PRO A 103 -4.64 -1.45 -12.15
C PRO A 103 -3.22 -0.96 -12.43
N GLU A 104 -3.04 0.35 -12.38
CA GLU A 104 -1.74 0.96 -12.59
C GLU A 104 -1.01 1.14 -11.25
N ASN A 105 0.08 0.40 -11.08
CA ASN A 105 0.90 0.45 -9.87
C ASN A 105 2.20 1.25 -10.04
N THR A 106 2.54 1.68 -11.27
CA THR A 106 3.83 2.26 -11.59
C THR A 106 3.72 3.55 -12.40
N ASP A 107 4.76 4.33 -12.32
CA ASP A 107 4.98 5.53 -13.12
C ASP A 107 5.13 5.13 -14.60
N TYR A 108 4.13 5.47 -15.43
CA TYR A 108 4.15 5.11 -16.85
C TYR A 108 5.04 6.09 -17.61
N SER A 109 6.28 5.69 -17.87
CA SER A 109 7.17 6.39 -18.81
C SER A 109 6.78 6.20 -20.29
N GLU A 110 5.93 5.23 -20.59
CA GLU A 110 5.44 4.92 -21.96
C GLU A 110 4.25 5.78 -22.42
N LYS A 111 3.91 6.81 -21.69
CA LYS A 111 2.75 7.70 -21.89
C LYS A 111 2.66 8.37 -23.23
N ALA A 112 3.77 8.53 -23.92
CA ALA A 112 3.85 9.28 -25.18
C ALA A 112 3.10 8.61 -26.36
N ASN A 113 2.77 7.31 -26.25
CA ASN A 113 2.21 6.55 -27.36
C ASN A 113 0.67 6.46 -27.38
N PHE A 114 -0.03 6.96 -26.36
CA PHE A 114 -1.47 6.71 -26.22
C PHE A 114 -2.39 7.82 -26.74
N GLY A 115 -1.86 8.95 -27.23
CA GLY A 115 -2.67 10.03 -27.78
C GLY A 115 -3.66 10.67 -26.80
N ILE A 116 -3.59 10.33 -25.51
CA ILE A 116 -4.39 10.91 -24.46
C ILE A 116 -3.61 12.07 -23.86
N ASN A 117 -4.18 13.26 -23.88
CA ASN A 117 -3.60 14.44 -23.22
C ASN A 117 -3.47 14.16 -21.72
N ALA A 118 -2.25 14.04 -21.31
CA ALA A 118 -1.78 13.35 -20.15
C ALA A 118 -1.82 14.18 -18.89
N GLU A 119 -2.95 14.24 -18.21
CA GLU A 119 -2.95 14.23 -16.76
C GLU A 119 -3.00 12.75 -16.32
N ILE A 120 -1.90 12.04 -16.51
CA ILE A 120 -1.87 10.62 -16.15
C ILE A 120 -1.71 10.55 -14.65
N LEU A 121 -2.78 10.07 -14.02
CA LEU A 121 -2.79 9.84 -12.58
C LEU A 121 -2.10 8.52 -12.26
N THR A 122 -1.38 8.52 -11.16
CA THR A 122 -0.82 7.31 -10.57
C THR A 122 -1.71 6.83 -9.43
N SER A 123 -1.73 5.51 -9.23
CA SER A 123 -2.28 4.94 -8.00
C SER A 123 -1.48 5.47 -6.81
N THR A 124 -2.17 5.91 -5.77
CA THR A 124 -1.52 6.50 -4.60
C THR A 124 -2.30 6.28 -3.32
N MET A 125 -1.62 6.45 -2.20
CA MET A 125 -2.25 6.50 -0.90
C MET A 125 -2.67 7.94 -0.59
N LEU A 126 -3.90 8.09 -0.15
CA LEU A 126 -4.46 9.33 0.37
C LEU A 126 -4.55 9.22 1.89
N ALA A 127 -4.23 10.29 2.59
CA ALA A 127 -4.36 10.38 4.02
C ALA A 127 -4.91 11.75 4.42
N ALA A 128 -5.88 11.76 5.32
CA ALA A 128 -6.32 12.99 5.99
C ALA A 128 -5.31 13.35 7.11
N PRO A 129 -5.21 14.61 7.52
CA PRO A 129 -4.65 14.95 8.81
C PRO A 129 -5.33 14.12 9.89
N THR A 130 -4.56 13.32 10.61
CA THR A 130 -5.09 12.29 11.52
C THR A 130 -4.62 12.53 12.93
N LEU A 131 -5.53 12.36 13.88
CA LEU A 131 -5.27 12.43 15.32
C LEU A 131 -5.34 11.04 15.96
N LEU A 132 -4.46 10.80 16.93
CA LEU A 132 -4.50 9.70 17.87
C LEU A 132 -4.52 10.29 19.29
N GLY A 133 -5.70 10.47 19.84
CA GLY A 133 -5.87 11.31 21.04
C GLY A 133 -5.49 12.78 20.77
N GLU A 134 -4.51 13.30 21.51
CA GLU A 134 -3.98 14.67 21.35
C GLU A 134 -2.86 14.75 20.29
N PHE A 135 -2.35 13.61 19.81
CA PHE A 135 -1.26 13.59 18.85
C PHE A 135 -1.73 13.65 17.41
N LYS A 136 -1.04 14.44 16.61
CA LYS A 136 -1.04 14.34 15.14
C LYS A 136 -0.21 13.14 14.73
N VAL A 137 -0.66 12.41 13.73
CA VAL A 137 0.02 11.22 13.21
C VAL A 137 0.62 11.52 11.84
N GLU A 138 1.92 11.29 11.67
CA GLU A 138 2.56 11.39 10.35
C GLU A 138 1.91 10.39 9.38
N SER A 139 1.55 10.83 8.17
CA SER A 139 0.82 10.03 7.18
C SER A 139 1.51 8.71 6.82
N LYS A 140 2.83 8.65 6.86
CA LYS A 140 3.62 7.42 6.63
C LYS A 140 3.30 6.31 7.64
N LEU A 141 2.93 6.67 8.87
CA LEU A 141 2.53 5.73 9.91
C LEU A 141 1.16 5.11 9.63
N LEU A 142 0.36 5.70 8.75
CA LEU A 142 -0.94 5.16 8.33
C LEU A 142 -0.84 4.15 7.18
N ASN A 143 0.34 4.00 6.56
CA ASN A 143 0.54 3.09 5.43
C ASN A 143 0.21 1.62 5.73
N PRO A 144 0.47 1.06 6.93
CA PRO A 144 0.12 -0.32 7.24
C PRO A 144 -1.38 -0.59 7.37
N LEU A 145 -2.24 0.42 7.46
CA LEU A 145 -3.69 0.21 7.57
C LEU A 145 -4.22 -0.50 6.32
N MET A 146 -5.01 -1.55 6.53
CA MET A 146 -5.63 -2.31 5.45
C MET A 146 -6.79 -1.52 4.83
N ARG A 147 -6.78 -1.37 3.49
CA ARG A 147 -7.78 -0.64 2.69
C ARG A 147 -8.43 -1.58 1.70
N ASN A 148 -9.00 -2.67 2.23
CA ASN A 148 -9.51 -3.79 1.43
C ASN A 148 -11.02 -3.64 1.11
N THR A 149 -11.68 -2.64 1.68
CA THR A 149 -13.10 -2.37 1.41
C THR A 149 -13.21 -1.44 0.23
N GLU A 150 -13.93 -1.86 -0.81
CA GLU A 150 -14.20 -1.00 -1.96
C GLU A 150 -15.17 0.11 -1.59
N PHE A 151 -14.83 1.34 -1.96
CA PHE A 151 -15.72 2.49 -1.76
C PHE A 151 -16.75 2.58 -2.87
N THR A 152 -18.03 2.61 -2.50
CA THR A 152 -19.15 2.52 -3.45
C THR A 152 -20.14 3.69 -3.38
N GLN A 153 -19.96 4.59 -2.40
CA GLN A 153 -20.93 5.65 -2.10
C GLN A 153 -20.41 7.00 -2.57
N TYR A 154 -20.42 7.22 -3.89
CA TYR A 154 -19.98 8.48 -4.49
C TYR A 154 -21.06 9.54 -4.40
N ASP A 155 -20.70 10.73 -3.91
CA ASP A 155 -21.49 11.94 -3.99
C ASP A 155 -21.08 12.72 -5.24
N GLU A 156 -21.92 12.69 -6.28
CA GLU A 156 -21.64 13.38 -7.55
C GLU A 156 -21.49 14.89 -7.40
N GLN A 157 -22.15 15.48 -6.38
CA GLN A 157 -22.08 16.93 -6.14
C GLN A 157 -20.73 17.36 -5.56
N SER A 158 -19.98 16.42 -4.96
CA SER A 158 -18.66 16.70 -4.42
C SER A 158 -17.54 16.61 -5.47
N LEU A 159 -17.84 16.08 -6.65
CA LEU A 159 -16.82 15.86 -7.68
C LEU A 159 -16.31 17.19 -8.26
N ASN A 160 -15.02 17.23 -8.53
CA ASN A 160 -14.39 18.33 -9.28
C ASN A 160 -14.93 18.37 -10.72
N ALA A 161 -14.85 19.55 -11.35
CA ALA A 161 -15.35 19.76 -12.70
C ALA A 161 -14.76 18.74 -13.71
N GLY A 162 -15.66 18.16 -14.53
CA GLY A 162 -15.31 17.17 -15.53
C GLY A 162 -15.24 15.71 -15.04
N TRP A 163 -15.33 15.46 -13.75
CA TRP A 163 -15.43 14.12 -13.21
C TRP A 163 -16.90 13.69 -13.10
N LYS A 164 -17.14 12.40 -13.30
CA LYS A 164 -18.46 11.78 -13.15
C LYS A 164 -18.37 10.38 -12.58
N VAL A 165 -19.40 9.94 -11.91
CA VAL A 165 -19.57 8.54 -11.51
C VAL A 165 -19.89 7.70 -12.74
N LEU A 166 -19.24 6.56 -12.90
CA LEU A 166 -19.52 5.65 -14.00
C LEU A 166 -20.78 4.87 -13.69
N SER A 167 -21.75 4.93 -14.61
CA SER A 167 -23.00 4.17 -14.56
C SER A 167 -22.97 3.04 -15.60
N GLY A 168 -23.32 1.83 -15.18
CA GLY A 168 -23.47 0.67 -16.07
C GLY A 168 -22.42 -0.43 -15.86
N GLY A 169 -22.88 -1.67 -15.77
CA GLY A 169 -22.04 -2.85 -15.53
C GLY A 169 -21.53 -3.00 -14.08
N LYS A 170 -21.20 -4.22 -13.68
CA LYS A 170 -20.72 -4.51 -12.31
C LYS A 170 -19.42 -3.79 -11.98
N GLU A 171 -18.57 -3.54 -12.98
CA GLU A 171 -17.21 -2.99 -12.78
C GLU A 171 -17.14 -1.46 -12.82
N SER A 172 -18.16 -0.79 -13.36
CA SER A 172 -18.15 0.67 -13.52
C SER A 172 -18.83 1.43 -12.38
N ARG A 173 -19.75 0.82 -11.64
CA ARG A 173 -20.54 1.52 -10.61
C ARG A 173 -19.75 1.98 -9.39
N TYR A 174 -18.53 1.52 -9.24
CA TYR A 174 -17.63 1.88 -8.12
C TYR A 174 -16.43 2.70 -8.56
N CYS A 175 -16.55 3.44 -9.64
CA CYS A 175 -15.47 4.20 -10.22
C CYS A 175 -15.92 5.60 -10.61
N VAL A 176 -14.94 6.50 -10.73
CA VAL A 176 -15.13 7.83 -11.34
C VAL A 176 -14.17 7.99 -12.50
N SER A 177 -14.57 8.77 -13.51
CA SER A 177 -13.73 9.09 -14.66
C SER A 177 -14.11 10.42 -15.28
N LYS A 178 -13.22 10.97 -16.10
CA LYS A 178 -13.53 12.06 -17.05
C LYS A 178 -14.11 11.46 -18.33
N GLU A 179 -15.06 12.15 -18.96
CA GLU A 179 -15.75 11.60 -20.14
C GLU A 179 -14.81 11.25 -21.30
N HIS A 180 -13.83 12.10 -21.56
CA HIS A 180 -12.84 11.89 -22.61
C HIS A 180 -11.79 10.80 -22.30
N TRP A 181 -11.81 10.27 -21.08
CA TRP A 181 -10.95 9.14 -20.65
C TRP A 181 -11.61 7.78 -20.85
N LEU A 182 -12.88 7.76 -21.21
CA LEU A 182 -13.61 6.52 -21.39
C LEU A 182 -13.51 5.99 -22.81
N PRO A 183 -13.60 4.67 -23.02
CA PRO A 183 -13.69 4.08 -24.34
C PRO A 183 -14.90 4.66 -25.09
N LYS A 184 -14.70 5.11 -26.31
CA LYS A 184 -15.84 5.45 -27.17
C LYS A 184 -16.62 4.19 -27.49
N LYS A 185 -17.94 4.18 -27.26
CA LYS A 185 -18.80 3.06 -27.63
C LYS A 185 -18.70 2.82 -29.15
N THR A 186 -18.13 1.70 -29.53
CA THR A 186 -18.19 1.20 -30.90
C THR A 186 -18.97 -0.11 -30.90
N THR A 187 -19.81 -0.28 -31.90
CA THR A 187 -20.57 -1.51 -32.16
C THR A 187 -19.59 -2.58 -32.69
N GLY A 188 -19.00 -3.38 -31.80
CA GLY A 188 -18.10 -4.45 -32.20
C GLY A 188 -17.32 -5.03 -31.02
N MET A 189 -17.08 -6.33 -31.05
CA MET A 189 -16.60 -7.13 -29.93
C MET A 189 -15.14 -6.83 -29.50
N TYR A 190 -14.34 -6.11 -30.29
CA TYR A 190 -12.94 -5.83 -29.99
C TYR A 190 -12.56 -4.43 -30.54
N SER A 191 -12.72 -3.41 -29.74
CA SER A 191 -12.38 -2.05 -30.20
C SER A 191 -11.08 -1.57 -29.58
N SER A 192 -10.06 -1.38 -30.40
CA SER A 192 -8.85 -0.62 -30.07
C SER A 192 -9.12 0.84 -29.72
N THR A 193 -10.36 1.31 -29.91
CA THR A 193 -10.76 2.72 -29.70
C THR A 193 -10.83 3.16 -28.25
N GLY A 194 -10.64 2.23 -27.30
CA GLY A 194 -10.59 2.54 -25.86
C GLY A 194 -9.22 2.44 -25.23
N TYR A 195 -8.20 2.10 -26.01
CA TYR A 195 -6.85 1.95 -25.49
C TYR A 195 -6.37 3.21 -24.76
N GLY A 196 -5.89 3.04 -23.53
CA GLY A 196 -5.46 4.15 -22.70
C GLY A 196 -6.58 4.87 -21.93
N SER A 197 -7.85 4.44 -22.07
CA SER A 197 -8.95 4.93 -21.23
C SER A 197 -8.64 4.69 -19.76
N GLN A 198 -9.02 5.63 -18.89
CA GLN A 198 -8.74 5.54 -17.46
C GLN A 198 -10.00 5.69 -16.62
N LYS A 199 -10.05 4.95 -15.52
CA LYS A 199 -11.03 5.10 -14.45
C LYS A 199 -10.35 4.99 -13.09
N ILE A 200 -10.97 5.50 -12.05
CA ILE A 200 -10.43 5.52 -10.69
C ILE A 200 -11.40 4.84 -9.74
N SER A 201 -10.88 3.94 -8.92
CA SER A 201 -11.58 3.37 -7.78
C SER A 201 -10.83 3.67 -6.48
N TYR A 202 -11.52 3.52 -5.36
CA TYR A 202 -10.95 3.73 -4.03
C TYR A 202 -11.15 2.52 -3.15
N GLY A 203 -10.07 2.09 -2.50
CA GLY A 203 -10.11 1.17 -1.38
C GLY A 203 -10.02 1.96 -0.09
N ILE A 204 -10.87 1.64 0.88
CA ILE A 204 -10.93 2.30 2.18
C ILE A 204 -10.69 1.30 3.32
N VAL A 205 -10.37 1.81 4.50
CA VAL A 205 -10.48 1.02 5.73
C VAL A 205 -11.95 0.69 5.94
N SER A 206 -12.26 -0.53 6.40
CA SER A 206 -13.65 -0.93 6.61
C SER A 206 -14.38 0.10 7.50
N PRO A 207 -15.60 0.53 7.15
CA PRO A 207 -16.40 1.38 8.01
C PRO A 207 -16.71 0.75 9.39
N ASP A 208 -16.66 -0.58 9.46
CA ASP A 208 -16.87 -1.34 10.72
C ASP A 208 -15.59 -1.44 11.56
N ASP A 209 -14.45 -0.94 11.07
CA ASP A 209 -13.21 -0.90 11.83
C ASP A 209 -13.32 0.18 12.92
N PRO A 210 -13.16 -0.17 14.20
CA PRO A 210 -13.24 0.79 15.29
C PRO A 210 -12.10 1.84 15.25
N LEU A 211 -11.15 1.68 14.32
CA LEU A 211 -9.94 2.52 14.19
C LEU A 211 -9.10 2.59 15.47
N GLU A 212 -9.19 1.54 16.29
CA GLU A 212 -8.32 1.38 17.46
C GLU A 212 -6.97 0.84 17.01
N TYR A 213 -5.92 1.63 17.23
CA TYR A 213 -4.58 1.31 16.79
C TYR A 213 -3.54 1.69 17.85
N THR A 214 -2.43 0.95 17.78
CA THR A 214 -1.22 1.27 18.53
C THR A 214 -0.12 1.65 17.54
N ILE A 215 0.51 2.79 17.76
CA ILE A 215 1.55 3.35 16.90
C ILE A 215 2.85 3.47 17.68
N ILE A 216 3.95 3.02 17.06
CA ILE A 216 5.31 3.27 17.52
C ILE A 216 5.87 4.44 16.71
N GLY A 217 6.40 5.44 17.40
CA GLY A 217 7.04 6.58 16.74
C GLY A 217 7.82 7.44 17.73
N ILE A 218 8.42 8.49 17.22
CA ILE A 218 9.10 9.49 18.04
C ILE A 218 8.14 10.64 18.28
N GLN A 219 7.98 11.03 19.53
CA GLN A 219 7.23 12.25 19.85
C GLN A 219 8.03 13.48 19.45
N LYS A 220 7.45 14.35 18.62
CA LYS A 220 7.96 15.69 18.28
C LYS A 220 6.86 16.69 18.48
N GLY A 221 6.90 17.39 19.60
CA GLY A 221 5.81 18.25 20.05
C GLY A 221 4.51 17.46 20.18
N ASP A 222 3.48 17.87 19.45
CA ASP A 222 2.18 17.23 19.38
C ASP A 222 2.06 16.19 18.25
N THR A 223 3.18 15.79 17.66
CA THR A 223 3.19 14.91 16.48
C THR A 223 3.97 13.62 16.76
N ILE A 224 3.41 12.49 16.35
CA ILE A 224 4.12 11.21 16.28
C ILE A 224 4.67 11.05 14.87
N VAL A 225 6.01 10.96 14.76
CA VAL A 225 6.71 10.76 13.50
C VAL A 225 7.34 9.37 13.45
N LYS A 226 7.58 8.87 12.22
CA LYS A 226 8.24 7.58 12.03
C LYS A 226 9.65 7.57 12.64
N ALA A 227 9.97 6.55 13.42
CA ALA A 227 11.31 6.29 13.91
C ALA A 227 12.14 5.64 12.77
N GLU A 228 13.22 6.28 12.35
CA GLU A 228 14.06 5.80 11.24
C GLU A 228 14.90 4.58 11.63
N ASP A 229 15.17 4.40 12.92
CA ASP A 229 15.97 3.30 13.47
C ASP A 229 15.13 2.05 13.84
N ILE A 230 13.83 2.06 13.50
CA ILE A 230 12.91 0.94 13.67
C ILE A 230 12.49 0.43 12.29
N ASP A 231 13.18 -0.61 11.82
CA ASP A 231 12.94 -1.27 10.52
C ASP A 231 11.71 -2.22 10.54
N SER A 232 10.77 -2.04 11.47
CA SER A 232 9.62 -2.91 11.64
C SER A 232 8.30 -2.20 11.37
N VAL A 233 7.21 -2.97 11.37
CA VAL A 233 5.87 -2.40 11.33
C VAL A 233 5.70 -1.48 12.52
N THR A 234 5.23 -0.28 12.27
CA THR A 234 5.09 0.78 13.27
C THR A 234 3.65 1.02 13.71
N THR A 235 2.67 0.40 13.03
CA THR A 235 1.24 0.59 13.32
C THR A 235 0.54 -0.76 13.38
N PHE A 236 -0.14 -1.02 14.48
CA PHE A 236 -0.80 -2.27 14.80
C PHE A 236 -2.26 -2.03 15.13
N LYS A 237 -3.12 -2.94 14.72
CA LYS A 237 -4.54 -2.90 15.06
C LYS A 237 -4.75 -3.32 16.52
N GLY A 238 -5.57 -2.58 17.22
CA GLY A 238 -5.91 -2.81 18.63
C GLY A 238 -5.05 -1.97 19.59
N ILE A 239 -5.46 -2.01 20.85
CA ILE A 239 -4.81 -1.32 21.95
C ILE A 239 -3.79 -2.27 22.57
N MET A 240 -2.51 -1.94 22.50
CA MET A 240 -1.40 -2.77 22.97
C MET A 240 -0.46 -1.97 23.87
N THR A 241 0.18 -2.68 24.78
CA THR A 241 1.31 -2.18 25.56
C THR A 241 2.62 -2.27 24.76
N ALA A 242 3.67 -1.58 25.21
CA ALA A 242 5.00 -1.68 24.60
C ALA A 242 5.53 -3.14 24.63
N GLU A 243 5.24 -3.89 25.69
CA GLU A 243 5.68 -5.28 25.82
C GLU A 243 4.94 -6.21 24.82
N GLU A 244 3.60 -6.13 24.76
CA GLU A 244 2.79 -6.91 23.81
C GLU A 244 3.21 -6.63 22.37
N LEU A 245 3.46 -5.38 22.07
CA LEU A 245 3.86 -4.91 20.75
C LEU A 245 5.28 -5.36 20.38
N ALA A 246 6.22 -5.36 21.35
CA ALA A 246 7.56 -5.92 21.15
C ALA A 246 7.49 -7.42 20.84
N GLU A 247 6.66 -8.18 21.53
CA GLU A 247 6.47 -9.61 21.27
C GLU A 247 5.80 -9.89 19.93
N GLU A 248 4.81 -9.08 19.53
CA GLU A 248 4.15 -9.22 18.22
C GLU A 248 5.12 -8.92 17.08
N ASN A 249 5.92 -7.86 17.21
CA ASN A 249 6.99 -7.53 16.26
C ASN A 249 8.01 -8.66 16.14
N LYS A 250 8.43 -9.24 17.26
CA LYS A 250 9.37 -10.37 17.31
C LYS A 250 8.85 -11.57 16.53
N LYS A 251 7.56 -11.93 16.72
CA LYS A 251 6.92 -13.01 15.98
C LYS A 251 6.90 -12.74 14.49
N GLY A 252 6.51 -11.52 14.08
CA GLY A 252 6.44 -11.11 12.68
C GLY A 252 7.80 -11.16 11.99
N VAL A 253 8.83 -10.55 12.59
CA VAL A 253 10.18 -10.55 12.03
C VAL A 253 10.76 -11.95 11.98
N ARG A 254 10.61 -12.75 13.04
CA ARG A 254 11.11 -14.12 13.07
C ARG A 254 10.46 -15.00 12.00
N GLY A 255 9.13 -14.93 11.85
CA GLY A 255 8.41 -15.67 10.81
C GLY A 255 8.82 -15.26 9.41
N GLY A 256 8.83 -13.95 9.14
CA GLY A 256 9.26 -13.40 7.84
C GLY A 256 10.71 -13.71 7.49
N SER A 257 11.62 -13.63 8.46
CA SER A 257 13.03 -13.93 8.25
C SER A 257 13.28 -15.41 7.97
N ILE A 258 12.65 -16.33 8.71
CA ILE A 258 12.75 -17.76 8.45
C ILE A 258 12.24 -18.08 7.04
N PHE A 259 11.07 -17.54 6.67
CA PHE A 259 10.53 -17.70 5.32
C PHE A 259 11.49 -17.15 4.26
N GLY A 260 12.04 -15.96 4.45
CA GLY A 260 13.01 -15.34 3.54
C GLY A 260 14.29 -16.16 3.35
N ILE A 261 14.82 -16.72 4.43
CA ILE A 261 16.02 -17.59 4.36
C ILE A 261 15.69 -18.86 3.56
N VAL A 262 14.60 -19.54 3.87
CA VAL A 262 14.19 -20.78 3.17
C VAL A 262 13.93 -20.52 1.70
N ALA A 263 13.16 -19.48 1.37
CA ALA A 263 12.86 -19.10 -0.01
C ALA A 263 14.14 -18.71 -0.79
N GLY A 264 15.04 -17.96 -0.18
CA GLY A 264 16.31 -17.57 -0.79
C GLY A 264 17.21 -18.77 -1.09
N ILE A 265 17.31 -19.73 -0.15
CA ILE A 265 18.05 -20.98 -0.36
C ILE A 265 17.42 -21.82 -1.50
N LEU A 266 16.12 -21.95 -1.53
CA LEU A 266 15.39 -22.67 -2.58
C LEU A 266 15.65 -22.07 -3.96
N LEU A 267 15.58 -20.73 -4.08
CA LEU A 267 15.90 -20.03 -5.34
C LEU A 267 17.34 -20.29 -5.78
N ALA A 268 18.29 -20.26 -4.86
CA ALA A 268 19.69 -20.57 -5.17
C ALA A 268 19.87 -22.01 -5.64
N ILE A 269 19.23 -22.99 -5.00
CA ILE A 269 19.26 -24.40 -5.41
C ILE A 269 18.67 -24.59 -6.81
N ILE A 270 17.51 -23.98 -7.09
CA ILE A 270 16.91 -24.01 -8.44
C ILE A 270 17.86 -23.41 -9.47
N GLY A 271 18.51 -22.29 -9.15
CA GLY A 271 19.51 -21.67 -10.01
C GLY A 271 20.69 -22.58 -10.34
N VAL A 272 21.22 -23.28 -9.32
CA VAL A 272 22.28 -24.29 -9.51
C VAL A 272 21.79 -25.44 -10.40
N GLY A 273 20.59 -25.97 -10.14
CA GLY A 273 20.00 -27.03 -10.97
C GLY A 273 19.87 -26.62 -12.43
N MET A 274 19.40 -25.40 -12.71
CA MET A 274 19.30 -24.86 -14.08
C MET A 274 20.66 -24.73 -14.80
N MET A 275 21.74 -24.51 -14.06
CA MET A 275 23.09 -24.47 -14.63
C MET A 275 23.68 -25.85 -14.84
N ALA A 276 23.39 -26.82 -13.94
CA ALA A 276 23.94 -28.18 -13.96
C ALA A 276 23.32 -29.05 -15.03
N PHE A 277 22.02 -28.85 -15.36
CA PHE A 277 21.37 -29.65 -16.42
C PHE A 277 21.95 -29.29 -17.80
N ARG A 278 22.96 -30.07 -18.21
CA ARG A 278 23.40 -30.16 -19.60
C ARG A 278 22.24 -30.79 -20.41
N ARG A 279 21.88 -30.18 -21.53
CA ARG A 279 21.14 -30.91 -22.57
C ARG A 279 21.97 -32.10 -22.99
N GLN A 280 21.51 -33.33 -22.72
CA GLN A 280 21.88 -34.48 -23.53
C GLN A 280 21.27 -34.33 -24.90
#